data_c2a54d42aaf42b7121706411a34cccae
#
_entry.id   c2a54d42aaf42b7121706411a34cccae
#
_cell.length_a   1.000
_cell.length_b   1.000
_cell.length_c   1.000
_cell.angle_alpha   90.00
_cell.angle_beta   90.00
_cell.angle_gamma   90.00
#
_symmetry.space_group_name_H-M   'P 1'
#
loop_
_entity.id
_entity.type
_entity.pdbx_description
1 polymer ?
#
loop_
_entity_poly.entity_id
_entity_poly.type
_entity_poly.pdbx_seq_one_letter_code
_entity_poly.pdbx_strand_id
1 'polypeptide(L)'
;MFYDPMISKLISYGKNRKDAIEKMALALDQYRIRGVNHNIDFLSALMSHDRFKSGELTTAFIDEEFPKGFNGIQVTQNDKETLYAVAIGFEMKRRARNANITGRANLPRRAGSEKDRYTRFVIIDGDHKTDARAQLKNSSCLVDMNKKKDDVNGNFEPGTDIFEGEINRKSIVLQVDYDGSK
;
A
#
# COMPACT_ATOMS: atom_id res chain seq x y z
N MET A 1 -2.41 -30.56 -17.79
CA MET A 1 -1.48 -29.67 -17.06
C MET A 1 -0.09 -30.19 -17.37
N PHE A 2 0.73 -29.42 -18.10
CA PHE A 2 1.99 -29.92 -18.69
C PHE A 2 3.23 -29.55 -17.86
N TYR A 3 3.06 -28.70 -16.82
CA TYR A 3 4.16 -28.21 -15.98
C TYR A 3 3.72 -28.14 -14.51
N ASP A 4 4.71 -28.17 -13.63
CA ASP A 4 4.52 -27.93 -12.19
C ASP A 4 3.93 -26.50 -11.99
N PRO A 5 2.85 -26.36 -11.23
CA PRO A 5 2.23 -25.05 -10.95
C PRO A 5 3.07 -24.17 -10.01
N MET A 6 4.15 -24.68 -9.45
CA MET A 6 5.02 -23.94 -8.53
C MET A 6 5.87 -22.92 -9.30
N ILE A 7 5.62 -21.62 -9.04
CA ILE A 7 6.38 -20.52 -9.63
C ILE A 7 7.69 -20.30 -8.88
N SER A 8 7.61 -20.26 -7.55
CA SER A 8 8.75 -20.01 -6.67
C SER A 8 8.49 -20.56 -5.28
N LYS A 9 9.54 -20.69 -4.47
CA LYS A 9 9.47 -21.08 -3.08
C LYS A 9 10.15 -20.02 -2.22
N LEU A 10 9.35 -19.32 -1.41
CA LEU A 10 9.85 -18.34 -0.44
C LEU A 10 10.08 -19.05 0.90
N ILE A 11 11.25 -18.86 1.49
CA ILE A 11 11.65 -19.45 2.76
C ILE A 11 12.14 -18.34 3.68
N SER A 12 11.60 -18.30 4.90
CA SER A 12 12.07 -17.41 5.96
C SER A 12 12.71 -18.20 7.10
N TYR A 13 13.66 -17.58 7.77
CA TYR A 13 14.32 -18.12 8.96
C TYR A 13 14.17 -17.17 10.15
N GLY A 14 13.79 -17.71 11.29
CA GLY A 14 13.64 -16.95 12.54
C GLY A 14 14.21 -17.70 13.74
N LYS A 15 14.51 -16.97 14.83
CA LYS A 15 14.98 -17.53 16.10
C LYS A 15 13.92 -18.44 16.74
N ASN A 16 12.68 -18.18 16.45
CA ASN A 16 11.51 -18.94 16.88
C ASN A 16 10.39 -18.80 15.84
N ARG A 17 9.28 -19.54 16.06
CA ARG A 17 8.13 -19.53 15.15
C ARG A 17 7.59 -18.14 14.91
N LYS A 18 7.43 -17.32 15.95
CA LYS A 18 6.89 -15.95 15.83
C LYS A 18 7.78 -15.08 14.94
N ASP A 19 9.08 -15.05 15.20
CA ASP A 19 10.06 -14.28 14.41
C ASP A 19 10.07 -14.75 12.93
N ALA A 20 9.95 -16.08 12.68
CA ALA A 20 9.88 -16.60 11.33
C ALA A 20 8.61 -16.17 10.59
N ILE A 21 7.45 -16.15 11.28
CA ILE A 21 6.16 -15.71 10.72
C ILE A 21 6.21 -14.21 10.41
N GLU A 22 6.72 -13.38 11.31
CA GLU A 22 6.84 -11.94 11.11
C GLU A 22 7.75 -11.62 9.91
N LYS A 23 8.87 -12.31 9.77
CA LYS A 23 9.76 -12.18 8.61
C LYS A 23 9.12 -12.66 7.31
N MET A 24 8.35 -13.76 7.38
CA MET A 24 7.62 -14.26 6.20
C MET A 24 6.56 -13.25 5.76
N ALA A 25 5.79 -12.68 6.69
CA ALA A 25 4.79 -11.66 6.38
C ALA A 25 5.43 -10.45 5.67
N LEU A 26 6.52 -9.90 6.24
CA LEU A 26 7.25 -8.80 5.61
C LEU A 26 7.82 -9.18 4.23
N ALA A 27 8.37 -10.39 4.10
CA ALA A 27 8.89 -10.87 2.83
C ALA A 27 7.78 -11.02 1.76
N LEU A 28 6.58 -11.47 2.15
CA LEU A 28 5.42 -11.55 1.25
C LEU A 28 4.94 -10.17 0.81
N ASP A 29 4.93 -9.18 1.71
CA ASP A 29 4.55 -7.79 1.38
C ASP A 29 5.51 -7.16 0.36
N GLN A 30 6.79 -7.55 0.39
CA GLN A 30 7.83 -7.11 -0.53
C GLN A 30 7.95 -8.00 -1.79
N TYR A 31 7.32 -9.19 -1.78
CA TYR A 31 7.48 -10.16 -2.85
C TYR A 31 6.54 -9.88 -4.02
N ARG A 32 7.12 -9.44 -5.14
CA ARG A 32 6.34 -9.00 -6.29
C ARG A 32 6.46 -9.97 -7.47
N ILE A 33 5.31 -10.47 -7.93
CA ILE A 33 5.17 -11.27 -9.15
C ILE A 33 4.17 -10.56 -10.06
N ARG A 34 4.51 -10.44 -11.34
CA ARG A 34 3.64 -9.85 -12.37
C ARG A 34 3.45 -10.80 -13.55
N GLY A 35 2.31 -10.66 -14.23
CA GLY A 35 2.02 -11.36 -15.48
C GLY A 35 1.47 -12.77 -15.32
N VAL A 36 1.40 -13.29 -14.09
CA VAL A 36 0.80 -14.58 -13.77
C VAL A 36 -0.02 -14.49 -12.49
N ASN A 37 -1.04 -15.33 -12.37
CA ASN A 37 -1.79 -15.45 -11.12
C ASN A 37 -0.91 -16.15 -10.06
N HIS A 38 -1.00 -15.67 -8.82
CA HIS A 38 -0.26 -16.18 -7.68
C HIS A 38 -1.13 -16.21 -6.42
N ASN A 39 -0.64 -16.82 -5.36
CA ASN A 39 -1.35 -17.00 -4.09
C ASN A 39 -0.75 -16.18 -2.94
N ILE A 40 0.01 -15.12 -3.23
CA ILE A 40 0.69 -14.29 -2.22
C ILE A 40 -0.32 -13.73 -1.21
N ASP A 41 -1.46 -13.21 -1.67
CA ASP A 41 -2.50 -12.64 -0.79
C ASP A 41 -3.06 -13.68 0.19
N PHE A 42 -3.26 -14.91 -0.28
CA PHE A 42 -3.67 -16.01 0.58
C PHE A 42 -2.59 -16.37 1.60
N LEU A 43 -1.32 -16.41 1.19
CA LEU A 43 -0.19 -16.68 2.09
C LEU A 43 -0.04 -15.57 3.15
N SER A 44 -0.21 -14.30 2.77
CA SER A 44 -0.23 -13.17 3.72
C SER A 44 -1.38 -13.29 4.73
N ALA A 45 -2.57 -13.70 4.27
CA ALA A 45 -3.70 -13.97 5.16
C ALA A 45 -3.39 -15.09 6.16
N LEU A 46 -2.72 -16.17 5.72
CA LEU A 46 -2.29 -17.25 6.61
C LEU A 46 -1.29 -16.77 7.66
N MET A 47 -0.30 -15.94 7.28
CA MET A 47 0.68 -15.38 8.23
C MET A 47 0.01 -14.50 9.28
N SER A 48 -1.13 -13.90 8.96
CA SER A 48 -1.91 -13.05 9.87
C SER A 48 -2.90 -13.82 10.73
N HIS A 49 -3.20 -15.07 10.39
CA HIS A 49 -4.24 -15.89 11.04
C HIS A 49 -3.83 -16.35 12.46
N ASP A 50 -4.72 -16.17 13.45
CA ASP A 50 -4.39 -16.43 14.85
C ASP A 50 -4.06 -17.91 15.13
N ARG A 51 -4.83 -18.85 14.59
CA ARG A 51 -4.53 -20.30 14.70
C ARG A 51 -3.20 -20.68 14.03
N PHE A 52 -2.86 -20.00 12.91
CA PHE A 52 -1.56 -20.20 12.28
C PHE A 52 -0.42 -19.70 13.17
N LYS A 53 -0.59 -18.53 13.80
CA LYS A 53 0.39 -17.94 14.72
C LYS A 53 0.57 -18.78 16.00
N SER A 54 -0.53 -19.28 16.58
CA SER A 54 -0.48 -20.13 17.79
C SER A 54 0.12 -21.52 17.50
N GLY A 55 0.03 -21.99 16.26
CA GLY A 55 0.48 -23.34 15.88
C GLY A 55 -0.59 -24.42 16.05
N GLU A 56 -1.83 -24.05 16.32
CA GLU A 56 -2.98 -24.96 16.43
C GLU A 56 -3.46 -25.41 15.04
N LEU A 57 -2.61 -26.15 14.35
CA LEU A 57 -2.81 -26.57 12.98
C LEU A 57 -3.13 -28.04 12.86
N THR A 58 -4.12 -28.33 12.01
CA THR A 58 -4.47 -29.67 11.57
C THR A 58 -4.29 -29.78 10.06
N THR A 59 -4.32 -30.97 9.51
CA THR A 59 -4.33 -31.18 8.04
C THR A 59 -5.57 -30.61 7.38
N ALA A 60 -6.66 -30.41 8.14
CA ALA A 60 -7.92 -29.82 7.69
C ALA A 60 -7.99 -28.29 7.89
N PHE A 61 -6.93 -27.64 8.39
CA PHE A 61 -6.92 -26.22 8.74
C PHE A 61 -7.46 -25.32 7.62
N ILE A 62 -7.06 -25.55 6.38
CA ILE A 62 -7.49 -24.72 5.23
C ILE A 62 -8.99 -24.92 4.97
N ASP A 63 -9.46 -26.16 5.01
CA ASP A 63 -10.88 -26.48 4.79
C ASP A 63 -11.77 -25.94 5.91
N GLU A 64 -11.26 -25.93 7.15
CA GLU A 64 -11.96 -25.39 8.32
C GLU A 64 -12.08 -23.86 8.27
N GLU A 65 -10.97 -23.15 7.97
CA GLU A 65 -10.93 -21.68 8.04
C GLU A 65 -11.38 -21.01 6.72
N PHE A 66 -11.21 -21.71 5.60
CA PHE A 66 -11.57 -21.21 4.27
C PHE A 66 -12.51 -22.16 3.50
N PRO A 67 -13.66 -22.57 4.07
CA PRO A 67 -14.55 -23.58 3.47
C PRO A 67 -15.14 -23.19 2.12
N LYS A 68 -15.17 -21.88 1.82
CA LYS A 68 -15.63 -21.31 0.52
C LYS A 68 -14.47 -20.85 -0.34
N GLY A 69 -13.24 -21.23 -0.02
CA GLY A 69 -12.04 -20.70 -0.62
C GLY A 69 -11.68 -19.29 -0.11
N PHE A 70 -10.53 -18.80 -0.53
CA PHE A 70 -10.05 -17.47 -0.17
C PHE A 70 -10.59 -16.42 -1.14
N ASN A 71 -11.33 -15.44 -0.63
CA ASN A 71 -11.96 -14.37 -1.42
C ASN A 71 -11.33 -12.98 -1.13
N GLY A 72 -10.08 -12.97 -0.70
CA GLY A 72 -9.38 -11.76 -0.32
C GLY A 72 -9.58 -11.38 1.15
N ILE A 73 -8.80 -10.40 1.60
CA ILE A 73 -8.90 -9.84 2.95
C ILE A 73 -9.92 -8.71 2.95
N GLN A 74 -10.78 -8.66 3.96
CA GLN A 74 -11.71 -7.55 4.12
C GLN A 74 -10.93 -6.29 4.53
N VAL A 75 -10.91 -5.31 3.62
CA VAL A 75 -10.24 -4.03 3.85
C VAL A 75 -11.12 -3.16 4.74
N THR A 76 -10.62 -2.76 5.90
CA THR A 76 -11.34 -1.85 6.79
C THR A 76 -11.37 -0.42 6.24
N GLN A 77 -12.30 0.42 6.73
CA GLN A 77 -12.33 1.83 6.32
C GLN A 77 -11.03 2.56 6.66
N ASN A 78 -10.41 2.24 7.79
CA ASN A 78 -9.12 2.82 8.17
C ASN A 78 -7.98 2.39 7.23
N ASP A 79 -8.00 1.14 6.76
CA ASP A 79 -7.01 0.67 5.77
C ASP A 79 -7.19 1.39 4.44
N LYS A 80 -8.44 1.58 3.98
CA LYS A 80 -8.74 2.37 2.77
C LYS A 80 -8.22 3.81 2.90
N GLU A 81 -8.45 4.47 4.02
CA GLU A 81 -7.94 5.82 4.27
C GLU A 81 -6.42 5.87 4.24
N THR A 82 -5.77 4.86 4.79
CA THR A 82 -4.31 4.68 4.72
C THR A 82 -3.82 4.58 3.28
N LEU A 83 -4.46 3.72 2.47
CA LEU A 83 -4.14 3.56 1.05
C LEU A 83 -4.35 4.87 0.27
N TYR A 84 -5.46 5.58 0.53
CA TYR A 84 -5.74 6.86 -0.11
C TYR A 84 -4.69 7.93 0.25
N ALA A 85 -4.27 7.98 1.51
CA ALA A 85 -3.25 8.93 1.95
C ALA A 85 -1.91 8.69 1.23
N VAL A 86 -1.49 7.42 1.07
CA VAL A 86 -0.28 7.07 0.32
C VAL A 86 -0.43 7.42 -1.17
N ALA A 87 -1.56 7.08 -1.80
CA ALA A 87 -1.81 7.40 -3.20
C ALA A 87 -1.76 8.92 -3.47
N ILE A 88 -2.32 9.73 -2.57
CA ILE A 88 -2.22 11.19 -2.62
C ILE A 88 -0.76 11.63 -2.48
N GLY A 89 0.03 11.02 -1.59
CA GLY A 89 1.45 11.29 -1.42
C GLY A 89 2.23 11.09 -2.72
N PHE A 90 2.02 9.98 -3.42
CA PHE A 90 2.62 9.72 -4.74
C PHE A 90 2.22 10.79 -5.76
N GLU A 91 0.94 11.10 -5.86
CA GLU A 91 0.46 12.12 -6.80
C GLU A 91 1.02 13.51 -6.49
N MET A 92 1.14 13.87 -5.22
CA MET A 92 1.76 15.13 -4.81
C MET A 92 3.23 15.23 -5.22
N LYS A 93 4.00 14.15 -5.01
CA LYS A 93 5.41 14.07 -5.43
C LYS A 93 5.54 14.09 -6.95
N ARG A 94 4.67 13.35 -7.67
CA ARG A 94 4.61 13.37 -9.13
C ARG A 94 4.36 14.79 -9.67
N ARG A 95 3.40 15.53 -9.09
CA ARG A 95 3.11 16.93 -9.47
C ARG A 95 4.28 17.84 -9.18
N ALA A 96 4.92 17.70 -8.02
CA ALA A 96 6.09 18.48 -7.65
C ALA A 96 7.25 18.27 -8.63
N ARG A 97 7.54 17.00 -8.99
CA ARG A 97 8.54 16.66 -10.00
C ARG A 97 8.21 17.27 -11.36
N ASN A 98 6.97 17.10 -11.82
CA ASN A 98 6.52 17.63 -13.10
C ASN A 98 6.59 19.18 -13.16
N ALA A 99 6.43 19.85 -12.05
CA ALA A 99 6.56 21.30 -11.96
C ALA A 99 8.00 21.80 -12.12
N ASN A 100 8.98 20.94 -11.89
CA ASN A 100 10.42 21.26 -11.99
C ASN A 100 11.00 20.91 -13.37
N ILE A 101 10.22 20.33 -14.29
CA ILE A 101 10.69 20.05 -15.66
C ILE A 101 10.86 21.36 -16.40
N THR A 102 12.09 21.64 -16.88
CA THR A 102 12.41 22.82 -17.71
C THR A 102 11.74 22.74 -19.07
N GLY A 103 11.30 23.89 -19.61
CA GLY A 103 10.66 23.96 -20.93
C GLY A 103 9.13 23.84 -20.92
N ARG A 104 8.49 23.64 -19.78
CA ARG A 104 7.03 23.83 -19.65
C ARG A 104 6.71 25.31 -19.55
N ALA A 105 5.66 25.75 -20.27
CA ALA A 105 5.09 27.06 -20.05
C ALA A 105 4.72 27.20 -18.57
N ASN A 106 5.43 28.07 -17.86
CA ASN A 106 5.07 28.44 -16.50
C ASN A 106 3.77 29.22 -16.54
N LEU A 107 2.65 28.51 -16.43
CA LEU A 107 1.40 29.21 -16.10
C LEU A 107 1.62 29.86 -14.73
N PRO A 108 1.33 31.18 -14.61
CA PRO A 108 1.54 31.90 -13.36
C PRO A 108 0.77 31.16 -12.26
N ARG A 109 1.50 30.58 -11.30
CA ARG A 109 0.88 30.09 -10.08
C ARG A 109 0.23 31.30 -9.43
N ARG A 110 -1.09 31.31 -9.25
CA ARG A 110 -1.73 32.29 -8.38
C ARG A 110 -0.95 32.31 -7.07
N ALA A 111 -0.33 33.44 -6.78
CA ALA A 111 0.34 33.72 -5.53
C ALA A 111 -0.71 33.71 -4.42
N GLY A 112 -1.01 32.53 -3.88
CA GLY A 112 -1.75 32.36 -2.64
C GLY A 112 -0.78 32.51 -1.48
N SER A 113 -1.27 33.00 -0.35
CA SER A 113 -0.49 33.12 0.88
C SER A 113 0.04 31.71 1.26
N GLU A 114 1.14 31.63 2.03
CA GLU A 114 1.76 30.39 2.49
C GLU A 114 0.79 29.43 3.21
N LYS A 115 -0.32 29.97 3.73
CA LYS A 115 -1.43 29.23 4.34
C LYS A 115 -2.31 28.44 3.36
N ASP A 116 -2.27 28.75 2.04
CA ASP A 116 -3.16 28.15 1.03
C ASP A 116 -2.48 27.11 0.14
N ARG A 117 -1.41 26.46 0.60
CA ARG A 117 -0.66 25.47 -0.20
C ARG A 117 -1.28 24.06 -0.20
N TYR A 118 -2.53 23.91 0.22
CA TYR A 118 -3.23 22.65 0.09
C TYR A 118 -3.72 22.41 -1.34
N THR A 119 -3.35 21.27 -1.89
CA THR A 119 -3.93 20.76 -3.14
C THR A 119 -5.17 19.94 -2.81
N ARG A 120 -6.26 20.20 -3.51
CA ARG A 120 -7.50 19.43 -3.36
C ARG A 120 -7.48 18.19 -4.24
N PHE A 121 -8.01 17.10 -3.69
CA PHE A 121 -8.20 15.82 -4.35
C PHE A 121 -9.62 15.33 -4.14
N VAL A 122 -10.11 14.60 -5.11
CA VAL A 122 -11.30 13.76 -4.99
C VAL A 122 -10.86 12.34 -5.27
N ILE A 123 -11.04 11.48 -4.31
CA ILE A 123 -10.77 10.05 -4.42
C ILE A 123 -12.07 9.39 -4.84
N ILE A 124 -12.00 8.53 -5.86
CA ILE A 124 -13.13 7.76 -6.36
C ILE A 124 -12.79 6.28 -6.16
N ASP A 125 -13.55 5.61 -5.31
CA ASP A 125 -13.46 4.17 -5.01
C ASP A 125 -14.81 3.52 -5.33
N GLY A 126 -14.95 2.97 -6.53
CA GLY A 126 -16.24 2.56 -7.07
C GLY A 126 -17.20 3.74 -7.15
N ASP A 127 -18.34 3.65 -6.48
CA ASP A 127 -19.34 4.71 -6.42
C ASP A 127 -19.11 5.74 -5.31
N HIS A 128 -18.14 5.49 -4.44
CA HIS A 128 -17.83 6.37 -3.31
C HIS A 128 -16.86 7.48 -3.71
N LYS A 129 -17.16 8.72 -3.28
CA LYS A 129 -16.31 9.89 -3.48
C LYS A 129 -15.91 10.44 -2.12
N THR A 130 -14.62 10.69 -1.96
CA THR A 130 -14.03 11.25 -0.74
C THR A 130 -13.21 12.48 -1.09
N ASP A 131 -13.53 13.61 -0.47
CA ASP A 131 -12.75 14.84 -0.60
C ASP A 131 -11.52 14.79 0.33
N ALA A 132 -10.39 15.20 -0.21
CA ALA A 132 -9.15 15.30 0.54
C ALA A 132 -8.37 16.57 0.18
N ARG A 133 -7.50 16.99 1.09
CA ARG A 133 -6.54 18.07 0.88
C ARG A 133 -5.17 17.59 1.27
N ALA A 134 -4.15 17.95 0.47
CA ALA A 134 -2.80 17.58 0.80
C ALA A 134 -1.81 18.72 0.64
N GLN A 135 -0.78 18.71 1.46
CA GLN A 135 0.34 19.65 1.43
C GLN A 135 1.65 18.88 1.53
N LEU A 136 2.57 19.14 0.58
CA LEU A 136 3.95 18.65 0.74
C LEU A 136 4.67 19.48 1.80
N LYS A 137 5.29 18.77 2.73
CA LYS A 137 6.34 19.27 3.61
C LYS A 137 7.68 18.69 3.13
N ASN A 138 8.79 19.13 3.69
CA ASN A 138 10.15 18.81 3.18
C ASN A 138 10.32 17.33 2.78
N SER A 139 10.02 16.39 3.67
CA SER A 139 10.15 14.93 3.42
C SER A 139 8.82 14.20 3.41
N SER A 140 7.76 14.80 3.93
CA SER A 140 6.46 14.13 4.11
C SER A 140 5.34 14.82 3.35
N CYS A 141 4.21 14.14 3.25
CA CYS A 141 2.95 14.65 2.72
C CYS A 141 1.89 14.65 3.81
N LEU A 142 1.41 15.83 4.19
CA LEU A 142 0.29 15.95 5.12
C LEU A 142 -1.02 15.83 4.33
N VAL A 143 -1.81 14.84 4.65
CA VAL A 143 -3.13 14.57 4.03
C VAL A 143 -4.22 14.83 5.07
N ASP A 144 -5.20 15.65 4.69
CA ASP A 144 -6.38 15.96 5.51
C ASP A 144 -7.61 15.42 4.79
N MET A 145 -8.23 14.42 5.36
CA MET A 145 -9.36 13.68 4.82
C MET A 145 -10.27 13.21 5.95
N ASN A 146 -11.59 13.31 5.77
CA ASN A 146 -12.57 12.87 6.78
C ASN A 146 -12.33 13.43 8.18
N LYS A 147 -11.87 14.69 8.29
CA LYS A 147 -11.50 15.36 9.55
C LYS A 147 -10.28 14.73 10.27
N LYS A 148 -9.59 13.81 9.61
CA LYS A 148 -8.36 13.19 10.07
C LYS A 148 -7.17 13.75 9.29
N LYS A 149 -6.04 13.93 9.96
CA LYS A 149 -4.79 14.37 9.34
C LYS A 149 -3.78 13.26 9.46
N ASP A 150 -3.30 12.79 8.32
CA ASP A 150 -2.27 11.78 8.24
C ASP A 150 -0.98 12.40 7.70
N ASP A 151 0.13 12.16 8.39
CA ASP A 151 1.48 12.55 7.96
C ASP A 151 2.15 11.33 7.33
N VAL A 152 2.28 11.36 6.01
CA VAL A 152 2.82 10.26 5.21
C VAL A 152 4.25 10.58 4.84
N ASN A 153 5.19 9.78 5.31
CA ASN A 153 6.61 9.90 5.01
C ASN A 153 7.13 8.60 4.40
N GLY A 154 7.95 8.68 3.35
CA GLY A 154 8.50 7.48 2.71
C GLY A 154 9.09 7.75 1.33
N ASN A 155 9.47 6.67 0.66
CA ASN A 155 10.07 6.71 -0.67
C ASN A 155 8.98 6.86 -1.75
N PHE A 156 8.64 8.09 -2.07
CA PHE A 156 7.70 8.39 -3.17
C PHE A 156 8.41 8.50 -4.54
N GLU A 157 9.36 7.63 -4.82
CA GLU A 157 10.07 7.70 -6.09
C GLU A 157 9.22 7.14 -7.22
N PRO A 158 9.06 7.88 -8.33
CA PRO A 158 8.34 7.39 -9.49
C PRO A 158 9.01 6.16 -10.09
N GLY A 159 8.24 5.09 -10.28
CA GLY A 159 8.74 3.82 -10.80
C GLY A 159 9.15 2.82 -9.72
N THR A 160 9.08 3.19 -8.42
CA THR A 160 9.15 2.18 -7.35
C THR A 160 7.82 1.44 -7.27
N ASP A 161 7.91 0.13 -7.24
CA ASP A 161 6.77 -0.78 -7.13
C ASP A 161 6.39 -1.07 -5.67
N ILE A 162 7.26 -0.69 -4.74
CA ILE A 162 7.07 -0.89 -3.30
C ILE A 162 7.26 0.46 -2.60
N PHE A 163 6.24 0.87 -1.87
CA PHE A 163 6.31 1.98 -0.94
C PHE A 163 6.74 1.45 0.43
N GLU A 164 7.86 1.95 0.91
CA GLU A 164 8.32 1.76 2.28
C GLU A 164 8.30 3.10 2.98
N GLY A 165 7.58 3.19 4.08
CA GLY A 165 7.42 4.46 4.77
C GLY A 165 6.69 4.36 6.09
N GLU A 166 6.20 5.50 6.55
CA GLU A 166 5.48 5.64 7.80
C GLU A 166 4.24 6.51 7.60
N ILE A 167 3.16 6.13 8.25
CA ILE A 167 1.99 6.98 8.44
C ILE A 167 1.82 7.23 9.93
N ASN A 168 1.87 8.50 10.33
CA ASN A 168 1.79 8.90 11.73
C ASN A 168 2.80 8.14 12.62
N ARG A 169 4.03 7.91 12.12
CA ARG A 169 5.13 7.17 12.76
C ARG A 169 4.89 5.66 12.87
N LYS A 170 3.89 5.11 12.20
CA LYS A 170 3.68 3.66 12.09
C LYS A 170 4.25 3.22 10.75
N SER A 171 5.22 2.30 10.78
CA SER A 171 5.83 1.73 9.57
C SER A 171 4.78 0.99 8.74
N ILE A 172 4.89 1.14 7.42
CA ILE A 172 4.01 0.53 6.45
C ILE A 172 4.80 0.16 5.20
N VAL A 173 4.47 -0.99 4.63
CA VAL A 173 4.96 -1.44 3.32
C VAL A 173 3.75 -1.70 2.44
N LEU A 174 3.74 -1.15 1.23
CA LEU A 174 2.65 -1.31 0.28
C LEU A 174 3.21 -1.56 -1.11
N GLN A 175 2.55 -2.43 -1.86
CA GLN A 175 2.78 -2.54 -3.29
C GLN A 175 1.98 -1.46 -4.02
N VAL A 176 2.63 -0.77 -4.95
CA VAL A 176 2.02 0.32 -5.71
C VAL A 176 2.11 0.01 -7.20
N ASP A 177 0.97 -0.11 -7.83
CA ASP A 177 0.83 -0.20 -9.26
C ASP A 177 0.28 1.11 -9.82
N TYR A 178 0.97 1.63 -10.83
CA TYR A 178 0.47 2.77 -11.58
C TYR A 178 -0.16 2.25 -12.87
N ASP A 179 -1.46 2.14 -12.87
CA ASP A 179 -2.24 1.87 -14.09
C ASP A 179 -2.49 3.21 -14.77
N GLY A 180 -1.68 3.47 -15.79
CA GLY A 180 -1.55 4.77 -16.45
C GLY A 180 -2.88 5.51 -16.60
N SER A 181 -2.89 6.75 -16.20
CA SER A 181 -4.07 7.61 -16.24
C SER A 181 -4.72 7.63 -17.61
N LYS A 182 -5.97 7.28 -17.64
CA LYS A 182 -6.88 7.78 -18.66
C LYS A 182 -7.32 9.18 -18.30
#